data_7c94f70281229a9e78c4ab47c204f630
#
_entry.id   7c94f70281229a9e78c4ab47c204f630
#
_cell.length_a   1.000
_cell.length_b   1.000
_cell.length_c   1.000
_cell.angle_alpha   90.00
_cell.angle_beta   90.00
_cell.angle_gamma   90.00
#
_symmetry.space_group_name_H-M   'P 1'
#
loop_
_entity.id
_entity.type
_entity.pdbx_description
1 polymer ?
#
loop_
_entity_poly.entity_id
_entity_poly.type
_entity_poly.pdbx_seq_one_letter_code
_entity_poly.pdbx_strand_id
1 'polypeptide(L)'
;GLSNAEYKNRIYFEAGILKDELSNDVLTYGLHAWKENGEPHPGIEGFFRCKEPLKLTLKTLGGLGKITGEQKIYMVENPAVFSRLVEKYPDRTILCGNGQPKFSVFVLLDKLTENSTIYYAGDFDPEGLQIAQNLKKRYPEHFIFWKYKAEYYQKYKSEVQLDEKRIRKLDKID
;
A
#
# COMPACT_ATOMS: atom_id res chain seq x y z
N GLY A 1 -14.02 -8.40 -6.89
CA GLY A 1 -15.04 -7.58 -6.23
C GLY A 1 -14.59 -7.16 -4.84
N LEU A 2 -15.16 -6.07 -4.32
CA LEU A 2 -14.90 -5.61 -2.96
C LEU A 2 -15.43 -6.63 -1.94
N SER A 3 -14.71 -6.85 -0.84
CA SER A 3 -15.27 -7.57 0.30
C SER A 3 -16.45 -6.79 0.91
N ASN A 4 -17.36 -7.46 1.61
CA ASN A 4 -18.48 -6.79 2.28
C ASN A 4 -18.02 -5.68 3.25
N ALA A 5 -16.87 -5.87 3.91
CA ALA A 5 -16.30 -4.88 4.80
C ALA A 5 -15.76 -3.65 4.05
N GLU A 6 -15.08 -3.86 2.92
CA GLU A 6 -14.60 -2.77 2.06
C GLU A 6 -15.75 -1.99 1.45
N TYR A 7 -16.79 -2.68 0.95
CA TYR A 7 -17.99 -2.05 0.40
C TYR A 7 -18.68 -1.16 1.44
N LYS A 8 -18.87 -1.67 2.66
CA LYS A 8 -19.45 -0.91 3.76
C LYS A 8 -18.61 0.30 4.15
N ASN A 9 -17.29 0.13 4.26
CA ASN A 9 -16.38 1.23 4.58
C ASN A 9 -16.36 2.29 3.47
N ARG A 10 -16.47 1.89 2.21
CA ARG A 10 -16.56 2.80 1.07
C ARG A 10 -17.84 3.65 1.11
N ILE A 11 -19.00 3.03 1.37
CA ILE A 11 -20.27 3.77 1.52
C ILE A 11 -20.16 4.81 2.65
N TYR A 12 -19.62 4.41 3.81
CA TYR A 12 -19.43 5.34 4.91
C TYR A 12 -18.49 6.49 4.54
N PHE A 13 -17.39 6.21 3.87
CA PHE A 13 -16.42 7.21 3.43
C PHE A 13 -17.05 8.20 2.44
N GLU A 14 -17.75 7.71 1.43
CA GLU A 14 -18.47 8.55 0.44
C GLU A 14 -19.59 9.38 1.07
N ALA A 15 -20.20 8.89 2.14
CA ALA A 15 -21.19 9.62 2.93
C ALA A 15 -20.58 10.60 3.96
N GLY A 16 -19.26 10.73 4.03
CA GLY A 16 -18.56 11.55 5.02
C GLY A 16 -18.57 10.97 6.45
N ILE A 17 -18.99 9.71 6.61
CA ILE A 17 -19.02 9.02 7.89
C ILE A 17 -17.73 8.23 8.03
N LEU A 18 -16.73 8.83 8.66
CA LEU A 18 -15.42 8.22 8.84
C LEU A 18 -15.37 7.46 10.18
N LYS A 19 -15.48 6.14 10.11
CA LYS A 19 -15.25 5.28 11.27
C LYS A 19 -13.76 5.01 11.39
N ASP A 20 -13.16 5.35 12.53
CA ASP A 20 -11.74 5.12 12.81
C ASP A 20 -10.79 5.79 11.79
N GLU A 21 -11.07 7.04 11.48
CA GLU A 21 -10.40 7.83 10.43
C GLU A 21 -8.92 8.15 10.73
N LEU A 22 -8.53 8.15 11.99
CA LEU A 22 -7.18 8.51 12.42
C LEU A 22 -6.23 7.31 12.54
N SER A 23 -6.71 6.16 13.02
CA SER A 23 -5.88 4.95 13.11
C SER A 23 -5.89 4.13 11.83
N ASN A 24 -6.77 4.47 10.88
CA ASN A 24 -6.76 3.95 9.53
C ASN A 24 -5.79 4.77 8.69
N ASP A 25 -4.53 4.35 8.67
CA ASP A 25 -3.41 5.05 8.06
C ASP A 25 -2.62 4.18 7.08
N VAL A 26 -1.85 4.84 6.22
CA VAL A 26 -0.87 4.23 5.32
C VAL A 26 0.46 4.95 5.44
N LEU A 27 1.56 4.20 5.55
CA LEU A 27 2.90 4.76 5.63
C LEU A 27 3.43 5.00 4.21
N THR A 28 3.89 6.24 3.95
CA THR A 28 4.25 6.72 2.63
C THR A 28 5.56 7.48 2.64
N TYR A 29 6.20 7.58 1.47
CA TYR A 29 7.38 8.38 1.23
C TYR A 29 7.40 8.89 -0.22
N GLY A 30 7.82 10.14 -0.44
CA GLY A 30 8.04 10.69 -1.77
C GLY A 30 6.75 10.98 -2.56
N LEU A 31 5.68 11.42 -1.88
CA LEU A 31 4.42 11.80 -2.49
C LEU A 31 4.25 13.31 -2.59
N HIS A 32 3.53 13.75 -3.61
CA HIS A 32 2.95 15.08 -3.72
C HIS A 32 1.44 14.99 -3.60
N ALA A 33 0.80 16.02 -3.03
CA ALA A 33 -0.64 16.06 -2.91
C ALA A 33 -1.20 17.47 -3.00
N TRP A 34 -2.43 17.55 -3.48
CA TRP A 34 -3.21 18.78 -3.59
C TRP A 34 -4.56 18.63 -2.88
N LYS A 35 -5.00 19.70 -2.27
CA LYS A 35 -6.33 19.80 -1.71
C LYS A 35 -7.39 19.83 -2.82
N GLU A 36 -8.66 19.70 -2.48
CA GLU A 36 -9.76 19.75 -3.46
C GLU A 36 -9.84 21.10 -4.21
N ASN A 37 -9.38 22.18 -3.59
CA ASN A 37 -9.31 23.50 -4.23
C ASN A 37 -8.12 23.66 -5.21
N GLY A 38 -7.31 22.61 -5.40
CA GLY A 38 -6.15 22.61 -6.31
C GLY A 38 -4.85 23.16 -5.70
N GLU A 39 -4.86 23.63 -4.46
CA GLU A 39 -3.64 24.10 -3.78
C GLU A 39 -2.79 22.92 -3.30
N PRO A 40 -1.45 23.00 -3.41
CA PRO A 40 -0.57 22.00 -2.81
C PRO A 40 -0.84 21.85 -1.31
N HIS A 41 -0.84 20.61 -0.81
CA HIS A 41 -1.00 20.35 0.62
C HIS A 41 0.31 20.64 1.37
N PRO A 42 0.40 21.72 2.17
CA PRO A 42 1.70 22.21 2.67
C PRO A 42 2.42 21.21 3.57
N GLY A 43 1.69 20.42 4.36
CA GLY A 43 2.28 19.39 5.21
C GLY A 43 2.91 18.25 4.39
N ILE A 44 2.21 17.72 3.37
CA ILE A 44 2.75 16.64 2.53
C ILE A 44 3.94 17.13 1.72
N GLU A 45 3.86 18.32 1.12
CA GLU A 45 4.97 18.94 0.43
C GLU A 45 6.16 19.25 1.37
N GLY A 46 5.91 19.55 2.64
CA GLY A 46 6.94 19.69 3.68
C GLY A 46 7.70 18.38 3.89
N PHE A 47 7.00 17.28 4.13
CA PHE A 47 7.61 15.95 4.28
C PHE A 47 8.39 15.53 3.03
N PHE A 48 7.85 15.79 1.84
CA PHE A 48 8.55 15.53 0.58
C PHE A 48 9.88 16.28 0.49
N ARG A 49 9.90 17.59 0.80
CA ARG A 49 11.12 18.40 0.75
C ARG A 49 12.14 17.98 1.82
N CYS A 50 11.67 17.58 3.00
CA CYS A 50 12.53 17.08 4.09
C CYS A 50 13.04 15.66 3.82
N LYS A 51 12.53 14.97 2.80
CA LYS A 51 12.82 13.54 2.54
C LYS A 51 12.50 12.67 3.77
N GLU A 52 11.34 12.89 4.35
CA GLU A 52 10.86 12.16 5.53
C GLU A 52 9.63 11.32 5.22
N PRO A 53 9.49 10.12 5.83
CA PRO A 53 8.30 9.30 5.71
C PRO A 53 7.12 9.94 6.45
N LEU A 54 5.91 9.74 5.91
CA LEU A 54 4.68 10.28 6.43
C LEU A 54 3.59 9.20 6.52
N LYS A 55 2.88 9.15 7.64
CA LYS A 55 1.63 8.41 7.77
C LYS A 55 0.45 9.27 7.32
N LEU A 56 -0.21 8.87 6.25
CA LEU A 56 -1.45 9.49 5.79
C LEU A 56 -2.64 8.77 6.39
N THR A 57 -3.42 9.48 7.20
CA THR A 57 -4.66 8.96 7.78
C THR A 57 -5.78 8.97 6.74
N LEU A 58 -6.81 8.16 6.95
CA LEU A 58 -8.01 8.15 6.11
C LEU A 58 -8.67 9.55 6.07
N LYS A 59 -8.65 10.27 7.20
CA LYS A 59 -9.11 11.65 7.28
C LYS A 59 -8.36 12.58 6.34
N THR A 60 -7.02 12.54 6.38
CA THR A 60 -6.18 13.34 5.48
C THR A 60 -6.45 13.00 4.02
N LEU A 61 -6.49 11.70 3.69
CA LEU A 61 -6.76 11.22 2.32
C LEU A 61 -8.12 11.69 1.78
N GLY A 62 -9.14 11.79 2.65
CA GLY A 62 -10.47 12.27 2.29
C GLY A 62 -10.51 13.74 1.89
N GLY A 63 -9.60 14.58 2.40
CA GLY A 63 -9.50 16.01 2.04
C GLY A 63 -8.57 16.33 0.86
N LEU A 64 -8.02 15.28 0.19
CA LEU A 64 -7.12 15.47 -0.93
C LEU A 64 -7.83 15.27 -2.27
N GLY A 65 -7.76 16.26 -3.15
CA GLY A 65 -8.29 16.18 -4.51
C GLY A 65 -7.37 15.36 -5.43
N LYS A 66 -6.05 15.50 -5.27
CA LYS A 66 -5.07 14.80 -6.10
C LYS A 66 -3.87 14.35 -5.28
N ILE A 67 -3.36 13.17 -5.61
CA ILE A 67 -2.10 12.63 -5.07
C ILE A 67 -1.28 12.08 -6.23
N THR A 68 0.03 12.36 -6.23
CA THR A 68 0.94 11.80 -7.24
C THR A 68 2.24 11.32 -6.58
N GLY A 69 2.87 10.38 -7.23
CA GLY A 69 4.23 9.93 -6.98
C GLY A 69 4.98 9.81 -8.31
N GLU A 70 6.08 9.09 -8.31
CA GLU A 70 6.74 8.70 -9.55
C GLU A 70 5.85 7.75 -10.37
N GLN A 71 6.16 7.58 -11.67
CA GLN A 71 5.49 6.60 -12.53
C GLN A 71 5.66 5.15 -12.02
N LYS A 72 6.78 4.88 -11.35
CA LYS A 72 7.08 3.60 -10.69
C LYS A 72 7.10 3.79 -9.20
N ILE A 73 6.09 3.27 -8.52
CA ILE A 73 5.95 3.32 -7.07
C ILE A 73 6.27 1.93 -6.49
N TYR A 74 7.10 1.89 -5.47
CA TYR A 74 7.43 0.64 -4.78
C TYR A 74 6.56 0.49 -3.53
N MET A 75 5.88 -0.64 -3.42
CA MET A 75 5.09 -0.96 -2.24
C MET A 75 5.59 -2.23 -1.59
N VAL A 76 5.82 -2.16 -0.28
CA VAL A 76 6.25 -3.30 0.53
C VAL A 76 5.28 -3.56 1.68
N GLU A 77 5.29 -4.77 2.21
CA GLU A 77 4.43 -5.15 3.33
C GLU A 77 5.04 -4.75 4.68
N ASN A 78 6.36 -4.92 4.82
CA ASN A 78 7.06 -4.80 6.09
C ASN A 78 7.65 -3.40 6.31
N PRO A 79 7.36 -2.72 7.46
CA PRO A 79 7.91 -1.40 7.76
C PRO A 79 9.43 -1.34 7.86
N ALA A 80 10.11 -2.41 8.30
CA ALA A 80 11.56 -2.45 8.35
C ALA A 80 12.19 -2.48 6.95
N VAL A 81 11.54 -3.17 6.00
CA VAL A 81 11.94 -3.16 4.59
C VAL A 81 11.70 -1.78 3.99
N PHE A 82 10.56 -1.16 4.30
CA PHE A 82 10.25 0.21 3.90
C PHE A 82 11.34 1.19 4.34
N SER A 83 11.72 1.17 5.62
CA SER A 83 12.76 2.06 6.16
C SER A 83 14.08 1.93 5.40
N ARG A 84 14.54 0.71 5.16
CA ARG A 84 15.77 0.46 4.38
C ARG A 84 15.69 0.91 2.92
N LEU A 85 14.50 0.81 2.31
CA LEU A 85 14.31 1.29 0.95
C LEU A 85 14.35 2.82 0.88
N VAL A 86 13.74 3.51 1.84
CA VAL A 86 13.79 4.98 1.94
C VAL A 86 15.23 5.46 2.08
N GLU A 87 16.02 4.87 2.97
CA GLU A 87 17.44 5.20 3.13
C GLU A 87 18.25 4.98 1.85
N LYS A 88 18.02 3.86 1.18
CA LYS A 88 18.79 3.46 -0.01
C LYS A 88 18.37 4.21 -1.28
N TYR A 89 17.11 4.59 -1.38
CA TYR A 89 16.50 5.17 -2.58
C TYR A 89 15.71 6.45 -2.25
N PRO A 90 16.39 7.53 -1.80
CA PRO A 90 15.74 8.74 -1.28
C PRO A 90 14.98 9.56 -2.33
N ASP A 91 15.11 9.22 -3.60
CA ASP A 91 14.41 9.89 -4.71
C ASP A 91 13.25 9.04 -5.28
N ARG A 92 12.85 7.98 -4.57
CA ARG A 92 11.76 7.09 -5.00
C ARG A 92 10.50 7.30 -4.18
N THR A 93 9.35 7.07 -4.82
CA THR A 93 8.09 6.94 -4.10
C THR A 93 7.94 5.53 -3.55
N ILE A 94 7.77 5.42 -2.24
CA ILE A 94 7.69 4.14 -1.54
C ILE A 94 6.48 4.13 -0.61
N LEU A 95 5.74 3.02 -0.60
CA LEU A 95 4.56 2.78 0.24
C LEU A 95 4.77 1.55 1.12
N CYS A 96 4.12 1.51 2.27
CA CYS A 96 4.09 0.33 3.13
C CYS A 96 2.65 -0.04 3.47
N GLY A 97 2.26 -1.29 3.14
CA GLY A 97 0.95 -1.86 3.48
C GLY A 97 0.79 -2.20 4.96
N ASN A 98 1.91 -2.41 5.66
CA ASN A 98 1.95 -2.76 7.08
C ASN A 98 1.09 -3.98 7.45
N GLY A 99 1.36 -5.10 6.79
CA GLY A 99 0.57 -6.34 6.89
C GLY A 99 -0.73 -6.26 6.09
N GLN A 100 -1.85 -6.70 6.67
CA GLN A 100 -3.15 -6.65 5.99
C GLN A 100 -3.53 -5.21 5.64
N PRO A 101 -3.69 -4.87 4.34
CA PRO A 101 -3.97 -3.51 3.92
C PRO A 101 -5.26 -2.95 4.54
N LYS A 102 -5.14 -1.79 5.16
CA LYS A 102 -6.28 -1.03 5.68
C LYS A 102 -7.01 -0.31 4.53
N PHE A 103 -8.19 0.21 4.79
CA PHE A 103 -8.98 0.94 3.79
C PHE A 103 -8.24 2.19 3.24
N SER A 104 -7.46 2.89 4.06
CA SER A 104 -6.59 4.00 3.64
C SER A 104 -5.62 3.62 2.52
N VAL A 105 -5.10 2.38 2.53
CA VAL A 105 -4.23 1.87 1.46
C VAL A 105 -4.96 1.85 0.13
N PHE A 106 -6.20 1.35 0.12
CA PHE A 106 -7.00 1.27 -1.11
C PHE A 106 -7.39 2.66 -1.61
N VAL A 107 -7.79 3.59 -0.72
CA VAL A 107 -8.09 4.98 -1.09
C VAL A 107 -6.87 5.66 -1.71
N LEU A 108 -5.67 5.42 -1.17
CA LEU A 108 -4.44 5.95 -1.74
C LEU A 108 -4.12 5.32 -3.10
N LEU A 109 -4.19 3.99 -3.21
CA LEU A 109 -3.89 3.28 -4.46
C LEU A 109 -4.88 3.64 -5.58
N ASP A 110 -6.17 3.79 -5.28
CA ASP A 110 -7.19 4.21 -6.26
C ASP A 110 -6.81 5.55 -6.92
N LYS A 111 -6.25 6.51 -6.14
CA LYS A 111 -5.77 7.80 -6.66
C LYS A 111 -4.43 7.71 -7.41
N LEU A 112 -3.51 6.85 -6.97
CA LEU A 112 -2.17 6.73 -7.56
C LEU A 112 -2.15 5.93 -8.86
N THR A 113 -2.99 4.89 -8.99
CA THR A 113 -3.03 4.04 -10.18
C THR A 113 -3.56 4.74 -11.43
N GLU A 114 -4.15 5.92 -11.31
CA GLU A 114 -4.48 6.75 -12.47
C GLU A 114 -3.25 7.12 -13.33
N ASN A 115 -2.07 7.27 -12.70
CA ASN A 115 -0.86 7.78 -13.37
C ASN A 115 0.41 6.97 -13.07
N SER A 116 0.32 5.92 -12.25
CA SER A 116 1.49 5.18 -11.77
C SER A 116 1.28 3.67 -11.81
N THR A 117 2.39 2.94 -11.87
CA THR A 117 2.42 1.49 -11.72
C THR A 117 3.03 1.13 -10.37
N ILE A 118 2.37 0.25 -9.62
CA ILE A 118 2.79 -0.20 -8.30
C ILE A 118 3.63 -1.48 -8.43
N TYR A 119 4.88 -1.42 -8.00
CA TYR A 119 5.79 -2.55 -7.90
C TYR A 119 5.75 -3.10 -6.47
N TYR A 120 5.08 -4.22 -6.29
CA TYR A 120 4.82 -4.80 -4.96
C TYR A 120 5.76 -5.95 -4.61
N ALA A 121 6.27 -5.91 -3.37
CA ALA A 121 6.96 -7.01 -2.72
C ALA A 121 6.41 -7.19 -1.29
N GLY A 122 5.97 -8.40 -0.99
CA GLY A 122 5.50 -8.81 0.34
C GLY A 122 6.18 -10.09 0.80
N ASP A 123 5.73 -10.62 1.92
CA ASP A 123 6.25 -11.85 2.48
C ASP A 123 5.81 -13.07 1.64
N PHE A 124 6.65 -14.11 1.61
CA PHE A 124 6.37 -15.37 0.91
C PHE A 124 5.65 -16.39 1.81
N ASP A 125 4.83 -15.88 2.74
CA ASP A 125 3.95 -16.74 3.53
C ASP A 125 2.52 -16.72 2.96
N PRO A 126 1.63 -17.61 3.41
CA PRO A 126 0.27 -17.71 2.87
C PRO A 126 -0.53 -16.41 2.96
N GLU A 127 -0.33 -15.64 4.03
CA GLU A 127 -0.99 -14.35 4.25
C GLU A 127 -0.47 -13.28 3.27
N GLY A 128 0.84 -13.17 3.11
CA GLY A 128 1.47 -12.22 2.17
C GLY A 128 1.12 -12.53 0.71
N LEU A 129 1.11 -13.83 0.33
CA LEU A 129 0.67 -14.26 -1.01
C LEU A 129 -0.80 -13.92 -1.26
N GLN A 130 -1.68 -14.11 -0.27
CA GLN A 130 -3.10 -13.75 -0.38
C GLN A 130 -3.29 -12.24 -0.54
N ILE A 131 -2.53 -11.41 0.21
CA ILE A 131 -2.54 -9.96 0.06
C ILE A 131 -2.11 -9.58 -1.37
N ALA A 132 -0.99 -10.13 -1.82
CA ALA A 132 -0.44 -9.88 -3.16
C ALA A 132 -1.47 -10.20 -4.27
N GLN A 133 -2.12 -11.37 -4.18
CA GLN A 133 -3.14 -11.80 -5.12
C GLN A 133 -4.36 -10.87 -5.12
N ASN A 134 -4.87 -10.49 -3.95
CA ASN A 134 -6.01 -9.59 -3.82
C ASN A 134 -5.72 -8.22 -4.43
N LEU A 135 -4.53 -7.66 -4.18
CA LEU A 135 -4.10 -6.39 -4.77
C LEU A 135 -3.96 -6.50 -6.29
N LYS A 136 -3.38 -7.59 -6.80
CA LYS A 136 -3.27 -7.82 -8.24
C LYS A 136 -4.63 -7.98 -8.92
N LYS A 137 -5.57 -8.69 -8.30
CA LYS A 137 -6.96 -8.83 -8.81
C LYS A 137 -7.69 -7.48 -8.85
N ARG A 138 -7.40 -6.58 -7.90
CA ARG A 138 -8.03 -5.25 -7.85
C ARG A 138 -7.42 -4.27 -8.87
N TYR A 139 -6.11 -4.32 -9.09
CA TYR A 139 -5.37 -3.40 -9.95
C TYR A 139 -4.60 -4.15 -11.06
N PRO A 140 -5.27 -4.90 -11.96
CA PRO A 140 -4.61 -5.84 -12.86
C PRO A 140 -3.60 -5.18 -13.80
N GLU A 141 -3.88 -3.97 -14.29
CA GLU A 141 -3.03 -3.25 -15.24
C GLU A 141 -1.91 -2.43 -14.55
N HIS A 142 -2.12 -2.03 -13.29
CA HIS A 142 -1.26 -1.10 -12.58
C HIS A 142 -0.46 -1.75 -11.44
N PHE A 143 -0.50 -3.09 -11.30
CA PHE A 143 0.13 -3.78 -10.20
C PHE A 143 1.05 -4.89 -10.71
N ILE A 144 2.35 -4.77 -10.41
CA ILE A 144 3.39 -5.69 -10.86
C ILE A 144 4.06 -6.32 -9.64
N PHE A 145 4.18 -7.64 -9.64
CA PHE A 145 4.97 -8.36 -8.63
C PHE A 145 6.47 -8.08 -8.83
N TRP A 146 7.09 -7.54 -7.80
CA TRP A 146 8.50 -7.25 -7.78
C TRP A 146 9.21 -8.20 -6.82
N LYS A 147 10.23 -8.93 -7.33
CA LYS A 147 10.96 -9.95 -6.57
C LYS A 147 10.08 -11.10 -6.03
N TYR A 148 9.01 -11.43 -6.71
CA TYR A 148 8.08 -12.52 -6.38
C TYR A 148 8.32 -13.77 -7.24
N LYS A 149 9.60 -14.09 -7.54
CA LYS A 149 9.96 -15.29 -8.29
C LYS A 149 10.40 -16.41 -7.35
N ALA A 150 10.17 -17.65 -7.76
CA ALA A 150 10.58 -18.85 -6.99
C ALA A 150 12.06 -18.84 -6.60
N GLU A 151 12.94 -18.29 -7.43
CA GLU A 151 14.37 -18.15 -7.15
C GLU A 151 14.65 -17.29 -5.89
N TYR A 152 13.88 -16.21 -5.68
CA TYR A 152 13.99 -15.40 -4.47
C TYR A 152 13.51 -16.15 -3.23
N TYR A 153 12.40 -16.88 -3.34
CA TYR A 153 11.92 -17.73 -2.25
C TYR A 153 12.97 -18.76 -1.87
N GLN A 154 13.53 -19.50 -2.83
CA GLN A 154 14.55 -20.53 -2.56
C GLN A 154 15.81 -19.96 -1.91
N LYS A 155 16.21 -18.75 -2.29
CA LYS A 155 17.40 -18.07 -1.75
C LYS A 155 17.22 -17.57 -0.32
N TYR A 156 16.01 -17.16 0.06
CA TYR A 156 15.73 -16.46 1.33
C TYR A 156 14.70 -17.17 2.21
N LYS A 157 14.29 -18.40 1.85
CA LYS A 157 13.35 -19.18 2.67
C LYS A 157 13.90 -19.40 4.07
N SER A 158 13.00 -19.25 5.05
CA SER A 158 13.26 -19.57 6.45
C SER A 158 13.23 -21.08 6.67
N GLU A 159 13.94 -21.55 7.70
CA GLU A 159 13.82 -22.93 8.20
C GLU A 159 12.57 -23.14 9.06
N VAL A 160 11.85 -22.08 9.39
CA VAL A 160 10.61 -22.13 10.18
C VAL A 160 9.53 -22.82 9.35
N GLN A 161 9.02 -23.93 9.87
CA GLN A 161 7.91 -24.65 9.25
C GLN A 161 6.59 -23.97 9.56
N LEU A 162 5.73 -23.87 8.53
CA LEU A 162 4.37 -23.39 8.69
C LEU A 162 3.52 -24.48 9.36
N ASP A 163 2.61 -24.08 10.24
CA ASP A 163 1.61 -25.01 10.78
C ASP A 163 0.59 -25.43 9.69
N GLU A 164 -0.10 -26.55 9.92
CA GLU A 164 -1.06 -27.10 8.95
C GLU A 164 -2.19 -26.12 8.61
N LYS A 165 -2.62 -25.30 9.58
CA LYS A 165 -3.70 -24.33 9.39
C LYS A 165 -3.27 -23.21 8.41
N ARG A 166 -2.01 -22.81 8.48
CA ARG A 166 -1.45 -21.83 7.54
C ARG A 166 -1.21 -22.45 6.16
N ILE A 167 -0.74 -23.69 6.10
CA ILE A 167 -0.56 -24.43 4.85
C ILE A 167 -1.86 -24.54 4.06
N ARG A 168 -2.98 -24.88 4.72
CA ARG A 168 -4.32 -24.96 4.09
C ARG A 168 -4.82 -23.63 3.47
N LYS A 169 -4.23 -22.50 3.84
CA LYS A 169 -4.56 -21.22 3.20
C LYS A 169 -3.98 -21.14 1.79
N LEU A 170 -2.87 -21.85 1.50
CA LEU A 170 -2.28 -21.91 0.17
C LEU A 170 -3.24 -22.53 -0.87
N ASP A 171 -4.12 -23.45 -0.46
CA ASP A 171 -5.12 -24.08 -1.35
C ASP A 171 -6.13 -23.08 -1.93
N LYS A 172 -6.17 -21.84 -1.39
CA LYS A 172 -7.07 -20.76 -1.82
C LYS A 172 -6.38 -19.69 -2.65
N ILE A 173 -5.09 -19.89 -2.95
CA ILE A 173 -4.28 -18.96 -3.73
C ILE A 173 -4.16 -19.54 -5.14
N ASP A 174 -4.61 -18.77 -6.15
CA ASP A 174 -4.54 -19.16 -7.57
C ASP A 174 -3.13 -18.95 -8.15
#